data_329cf5a8ceaff4d51ca86b619e4a502d
#
_entry.id   329cf5a8ceaff4d51ca86b619e4a502d
#
_cell.length_a   1.000
_cell.length_b   1.000
_cell.length_c   1.000
_cell.angle_alpha   90.00
_cell.angle_beta   90.00
_cell.angle_gamma   90.00
#
_symmetry.space_group_name_H-M   'P 1'
#
loop_
_entity.id
_entity.type
_entity.pdbx_description
1 polymer ?
#
loop_
_entity_poly.entity_id
_entity_poly.type
_entity_poly.pdbx_seq_one_letter_code
_entity_poly.pdbx_strand_id
1 'polypeptide(L)'
;GDVYKRQPEVSYESKEVFTELSVPLFRDSRLGEYAELSGSYRWADYSTVGNVDVYGVNLVYRPIRDITFKTSFNSSVRVPNLGENYAPFGQTFANNFVDPCATASIAGVNDQETKANRIKNCTALAAQKGLTFDFAGATATNTDDFRPDYTSGIAGVSGGNPNLEPEESESFTFSTVLQPRFI
;
A
#
# COMPACT_ATOMS: atom_id res chain seq x y z
N GLY A 1 2.68 -11.98 37.38
CA GLY A 1 4.02 -11.54 37.08
C GLY A 1 4.04 -10.93 35.68
N ASP A 2 4.38 -9.65 35.57
CA ASP A 2 4.52 -8.97 34.30
C ASP A 2 5.61 -9.63 33.46
N VAL A 3 5.23 -10.30 32.42
CA VAL A 3 6.17 -10.77 31.41
C VAL A 3 6.59 -9.54 30.59
N TYR A 4 7.66 -8.89 31.01
CA TYR A 4 8.32 -7.89 30.18
C TYR A 4 8.76 -8.57 28.88
N LYS A 5 8.07 -8.30 27.78
CA LYS A 5 8.51 -8.68 26.45
C LYS A 5 9.81 -7.93 26.20
N ARG A 6 10.95 -8.61 26.28
CA ARG A 6 12.23 -8.03 25.87
C ARG A 6 12.14 -7.71 24.39
N GLN A 7 12.07 -6.44 24.09
CA GLN A 7 12.23 -5.99 22.72
C GLN A 7 13.71 -6.10 22.38
N PRO A 8 14.08 -6.71 21.25
CA PRO A 8 15.47 -6.70 20.81
C PRO A 8 15.90 -5.25 20.54
N GLU A 9 17.12 -4.92 20.89
CA GLU A 9 17.72 -3.65 20.49
C GLU A 9 18.00 -3.72 18.99
N VAL A 10 17.36 -2.83 18.24
CA VAL A 10 17.50 -2.73 16.80
C VAL A 10 17.76 -1.29 16.40
N SER A 11 18.65 -1.11 15.44
CA SER A 11 19.00 0.18 14.87
C SER A 11 19.07 0.06 13.35
N TYR A 12 18.96 1.18 12.66
CA TYR A 12 19.27 1.25 11.25
C TYR A 12 20.17 2.45 10.98
N GLU A 13 20.92 2.35 9.92
CA GLU A 13 21.77 3.43 9.39
C GLU A 13 21.30 3.78 7.99
N SER A 14 21.38 5.05 7.61
CA SER A 14 21.19 5.51 6.23
C SER A 14 22.37 6.37 5.78
N LYS A 15 22.74 6.20 4.51
CA LYS A 15 23.71 7.04 3.81
C LYS A 15 23.06 7.61 2.59
N GLU A 16 23.07 8.92 2.44
CA GLU A 16 22.30 9.59 1.41
C GLU A 16 23.14 10.60 0.66
N VAL A 17 22.90 10.68 -0.64
CA VAL A 17 23.46 11.70 -1.53
C VAL A 17 22.31 12.27 -2.37
N PHE A 18 22.23 13.58 -2.48
CA PHE A 18 21.23 14.23 -3.30
C PHE A 18 21.83 15.32 -4.16
N THR A 19 21.17 15.62 -5.25
CA THR A 19 21.47 16.73 -6.14
C THR A 19 20.19 17.38 -6.62
N GLU A 20 20.24 18.70 -6.78
CA GLU A 20 19.15 19.49 -7.36
C GLU A 20 19.74 20.42 -8.40
N LEU A 21 19.05 20.57 -9.52
CA LEU A 21 19.42 21.46 -10.60
C LEU A 21 18.18 22.23 -11.06
N SER A 22 18.33 23.56 -11.19
CA SER A 22 17.32 24.42 -11.81
C SER A 22 17.95 25.19 -12.95
N VAL A 23 17.37 25.07 -14.14
CA VAL A 23 17.86 25.66 -15.37
C VAL A 23 16.79 26.58 -15.94
N PRO A 24 16.97 27.91 -15.92
CA PRO A 24 16.14 28.81 -16.67
C PRO A 24 16.38 28.60 -18.17
N LEU A 25 15.33 28.15 -18.89
CA LEU A 25 15.44 27.87 -20.32
C LEU A 25 15.43 29.17 -21.13
N PHE A 26 14.57 30.11 -20.74
CA PHE A 26 14.53 31.46 -21.33
C PHE A 26 13.78 32.45 -20.44
N ARG A 27 14.04 33.73 -20.68
CA ARG A 27 13.32 34.89 -20.13
C ARG A 27 13.10 35.90 -21.25
N ASP A 28 11.91 36.54 -21.28
CA ASP A 28 11.55 37.59 -22.21
C ASP A 28 11.90 37.25 -23.68
N SER A 29 11.50 36.08 -24.14
CA SER A 29 11.81 35.57 -25.47
C SER A 29 10.56 35.52 -26.39
N ARG A 30 10.80 35.21 -27.67
CA ARG A 30 9.70 34.95 -28.63
C ARG A 30 8.86 33.73 -28.29
N LEU A 31 9.39 32.81 -27.46
CA LEU A 31 8.72 31.58 -27.02
C LEU A 31 7.87 31.80 -25.77
N GLY A 32 7.98 32.96 -25.14
CA GLY A 32 7.23 33.28 -23.93
C GLY A 32 8.05 34.11 -22.94
N GLU A 33 7.43 34.52 -21.85
CA GLU A 33 8.09 35.35 -20.84
C GLU A 33 9.07 34.58 -19.97
N TYR A 34 8.77 33.34 -19.69
CA TYR A 34 9.60 32.55 -18.80
C TYR A 34 9.40 31.04 -19.00
N ALA A 35 10.49 30.29 -18.95
CA ALA A 35 10.46 28.85 -18.73
C ALA A 35 11.65 28.41 -17.89
N GLU A 36 11.40 27.47 -17.01
CA GLU A 36 12.39 26.85 -16.13
C GLU A 36 12.14 25.35 -16.04
N LEU A 37 13.21 24.60 -16.18
CA LEU A 37 13.25 23.16 -15.92
C LEU A 37 14.05 22.93 -14.64
N SER A 38 13.48 22.21 -13.68
CA SER A 38 14.20 21.76 -12.49
C SER A 38 14.15 20.26 -12.35
N GLY A 39 15.19 19.69 -11.82
CA GLY A 39 15.30 18.26 -11.55
C GLY A 39 15.98 18.02 -10.22
N SER A 40 15.59 16.95 -9.56
CA SER A 40 16.17 16.47 -8.31
C SER A 40 16.40 14.98 -8.39
N TYR A 41 17.47 14.53 -7.76
CA TYR A 41 17.77 13.12 -7.60
C TYR A 41 18.37 12.89 -6.21
N ARG A 42 17.88 11.84 -5.53
CA ARG A 42 18.39 11.39 -4.24
C ARG A 42 18.60 9.89 -4.29
N TRP A 43 19.80 9.47 -3.93
CA TRP A 43 20.15 8.09 -3.67
C TRP A 43 20.33 7.90 -2.18
N ALA A 44 19.79 6.83 -1.63
CA ALA A 44 19.95 6.48 -0.23
C ALA A 44 20.19 4.98 -0.09
N ASP A 45 21.14 4.62 0.79
CA ASP A 45 21.42 3.24 1.19
C ASP A 45 21.01 3.05 2.65
N TYR A 46 20.01 2.20 2.87
CA TYR A 46 19.51 1.85 4.19
C TYR A 46 19.98 0.45 4.57
N SER A 47 20.49 0.29 5.79
CA SER A 47 20.94 -1.01 6.30
C SER A 47 19.83 -2.07 6.38
N THR A 48 18.56 -1.67 6.34
CA THR A 48 17.39 -2.55 6.45
C THR A 48 16.81 -2.99 5.13
N VAL A 49 16.86 -2.15 4.10
CA VAL A 49 16.19 -2.42 2.81
C VAL A 49 17.12 -2.23 1.60
N GLY A 50 18.39 -1.79 1.84
CA GLY A 50 19.33 -1.51 0.77
C GLY A 50 19.09 -0.18 0.08
N ASN A 51 19.39 -0.13 -1.23
CA ASN A 51 19.38 1.10 -2.01
C ASN A 51 17.97 1.50 -2.44
N VAL A 52 17.67 2.78 -2.33
CA VAL A 52 16.46 3.41 -2.84
C VAL A 52 16.79 4.68 -3.61
N ASP A 53 16.08 4.91 -4.69
CA ASP A 53 16.24 6.07 -5.57
C ASP A 53 14.95 6.90 -5.59
N VAL A 54 15.11 8.22 -5.47
CA VAL A 54 14.01 9.19 -5.57
C VAL A 54 14.40 10.26 -6.56
N TYR A 55 13.53 10.58 -7.48
CA TYR A 55 13.78 11.60 -8.49
C TYR A 55 12.53 12.44 -8.79
N GLY A 56 12.77 13.66 -9.25
CA GLY A 56 11.72 14.57 -9.63
C GLY A 56 12.15 15.45 -10.79
N VAL A 57 11.19 15.78 -11.65
CA VAL A 57 11.35 16.73 -12.75
C VAL A 57 10.17 17.69 -12.76
N ASN A 58 10.45 18.99 -12.82
CA ASN A 58 9.42 20.02 -12.83
C ASN A 58 9.70 21.00 -13.98
N LEU A 59 8.62 21.39 -14.67
CA LEU A 59 8.63 22.41 -15.70
C LEU A 59 7.65 23.51 -15.34
N VAL A 60 8.14 24.74 -15.34
CA VAL A 60 7.32 25.96 -15.26
C VAL A 60 7.42 26.67 -16.60
N TYR A 61 6.28 26.96 -17.22
CA TYR A 61 6.20 27.68 -18.48
C TYR A 61 5.18 28.79 -18.40
N ARG A 62 5.61 30.00 -18.64
CA ARG A 62 4.80 31.22 -18.70
C ARG A 62 4.88 31.82 -20.10
N PRO A 63 3.91 31.48 -20.97
CA PRO A 63 3.87 32.07 -22.32
C PRO A 63 3.59 33.57 -22.30
N ILE A 64 2.70 34.02 -21.43
CA ILE A 64 2.35 35.41 -21.20
C ILE A 64 2.18 35.67 -19.69
N ARG A 65 2.21 36.94 -19.26
CA ARG A 65 2.17 37.31 -17.82
C ARG A 65 0.96 36.78 -17.07
N ASP A 66 -0.13 36.58 -17.78
CA ASP A 66 -1.43 36.24 -17.17
C ASP A 66 -1.64 34.72 -17.07
N ILE A 67 -0.79 33.89 -17.71
CA ILE A 67 -0.93 32.43 -17.75
C ILE A 67 0.39 31.76 -17.40
N THR A 68 0.34 30.84 -16.46
CA THR A 68 1.47 29.97 -16.12
C THR A 68 1.04 28.53 -16.10
N PHE A 69 1.74 27.68 -16.83
CA PHE A 69 1.62 26.23 -16.78
C PHE A 69 2.71 25.66 -15.89
N LYS A 70 2.35 24.69 -15.06
CA LYS A 70 3.30 23.91 -14.25
C LYS A 70 3.01 22.45 -14.44
N THR A 71 4.05 21.67 -14.65
CA THR A 71 3.96 20.21 -14.67
C THR A 71 5.07 19.62 -13.85
N SER A 72 4.79 18.54 -13.16
CA SER A 72 5.79 17.81 -12.39
C SER A 72 5.57 16.31 -12.49
N PHE A 73 6.67 15.58 -12.51
CA PHE A 73 6.73 14.15 -12.32
C PHE A 73 7.68 13.86 -11.17
N ASN A 74 7.23 13.11 -10.16
CA ASN A 74 8.03 12.81 -8.99
C ASN A 74 7.83 11.35 -8.60
N SER A 75 8.92 10.66 -8.27
CA SER A 75 8.89 9.42 -7.51
C SER A 75 9.07 9.72 -6.03
N SER A 76 8.51 8.89 -5.18
CA SER A 76 8.77 8.92 -3.74
C SER A 76 8.81 7.52 -3.15
N VAL A 77 9.60 7.34 -2.11
CA VAL A 77 9.82 6.06 -1.45
C VAL A 77 9.62 6.22 0.04
N ARG A 78 8.88 5.29 0.65
CA ARG A 78 8.75 5.16 2.09
C ARG A 78 9.43 3.87 2.55
N VAL A 79 10.49 4.00 3.32
CA VAL A 79 11.17 2.85 3.93
C VAL A 79 10.40 2.42 5.19
N PRO A 80 10.17 1.11 5.42
CA PRO A 80 9.56 0.61 6.63
C PRO A 80 10.33 1.05 7.88
N ASN A 81 9.60 1.44 8.92
CA ASN A 81 10.21 1.81 10.18
C ASN A 81 10.59 0.59 11.04
N LEU A 82 11.38 0.81 12.09
CA LEU A 82 11.84 -0.27 12.97
C LEU A 82 10.69 -1.05 13.64
N GLY A 83 9.57 -0.40 13.93
CA GLY A 83 8.40 -1.07 14.50
C GLY A 83 7.73 -2.01 13.48
N GLU A 84 7.62 -1.57 12.21
CA GLU A 84 7.08 -2.40 11.14
C GLU A 84 7.95 -3.63 10.87
N ASN A 85 9.26 -3.49 10.96
CA ASN A 85 10.19 -4.58 10.70
C ASN A 85 10.39 -5.51 11.91
N TYR A 86 10.47 -4.96 13.12
CA TYR A 86 11.00 -5.70 14.28
C TYR A 86 10.12 -5.68 15.52
N ALA A 87 8.85 -5.23 15.40
CA ALA A 87 7.94 -5.32 16.55
C ALA A 87 7.85 -6.77 17.06
N PRO A 88 7.97 -7.02 18.37
CA PRO A 88 7.86 -8.35 18.92
C PRO A 88 6.47 -8.93 18.67
N PHE A 89 6.41 -10.23 18.40
CA PHE A 89 5.13 -10.91 18.22
C PHE A 89 4.29 -10.84 19.49
N GLY A 90 3.06 -10.37 19.32
CA GLY A 90 2.06 -10.24 20.36
C GLY A 90 0.76 -10.94 19.99
N GLN A 91 -0.01 -11.31 21.00
CA GLN A 91 -1.34 -11.83 20.78
C GLN A 91 -2.25 -10.73 20.22
N THR A 92 -3.01 -11.09 19.21
CA THR A 92 -4.06 -10.25 18.62
C THR A 92 -5.32 -11.08 18.40
N PHE A 93 -6.44 -10.40 18.08
CA PHE A 93 -7.69 -11.04 17.78
C PHE A 93 -8.29 -10.42 16.52
N ALA A 94 -8.65 -11.25 15.55
CA ALA A 94 -9.45 -10.84 14.41
C ALA A 94 -10.93 -10.80 14.85
N ASN A 95 -11.36 -9.64 15.30
CA ASN A 95 -12.76 -9.41 15.68
C ASN A 95 -13.64 -9.36 14.43
N ASN A 96 -14.87 -9.89 14.53
CA ASN A 96 -15.82 -9.96 13.42
C ASN A 96 -15.28 -10.73 12.20
N PHE A 97 -14.37 -11.68 12.43
CA PHE A 97 -13.93 -12.56 11.36
C PHE A 97 -15.10 -13.37 10.83
N VAL A 98 -15.27 -13.36 9.52
CA VAL A 98 -16.26 -14.17 8.82
C VAL A 98 -15.52 -15.19 7.96
N ASP A 99 -15.67 -16.47 8.29
CA ASP A 99 -15.05 -17.53 7.49
C ASP A 99 -15.71 -17.58 6.10
N PRO A 100 -14.96 -17.41 5.02
CA PRO A 100 -15.51 -17.46 3.68
C PRO A 100 -16.08 -18.83 3.29
N CYS A 101 -15.63 -19.89 3.97
CA CYS A 101 -16.14 -21.25 3.76
C CYS A 101 -17.32 -21.62 4.66
N ALA A 102 -17.66 -20.79 5.66
CA ALA A 102 -18.87 -21.03 6.45
C ALA A 102 -20.10 -21.08 5.54
N THR A 103 -20.96 -22.08 5.75
CA THR A 103 -22.12 -22.31 4.90
C THR A 103 -23.02 -21.07 4.80
N ALA A 104 -23.19 -20.33 5.91
CA ALA A 104 -23.95 -19.08 5.93
C ALA A 104 -23.29 -17.98 5.06
N SER A 105 -21.94 -17.91 5.03
CA SER A 105 -21.19 -16.96 4.19
C SER A 105 -21.33 -17.29 2.72
N ILE A 106 -21.33 -18.58 2.37
CA ILE A 106 -21.55 -19.05 0.99
C ILE A 106 -22.98 -18.77 0.56
N ALA A 107 -23.97 -19.05 1.44
CA ALA A 107 -25.37 -18.80 1.17
C ALA A 107 -25.67 -17.31 0.89
N GLY A 108 -24.94 -16.39 1.54
CA GLY A 108 -25.08 -14.94 1.36
C GLY A 108 -24.47 -14.39 0.07
N VAL A 109 -23.79 -15.20 -0.74
CA VAL A 109 -23.23 -14.75 -2.03
C VAL A 109 -24.31 -14.73 -3.10
N ASN A 110 -24.62 -13.55 -3.63
CA ASN A 110 -25.66 -13.38 -4.65
C ASN A 110 -25.17 -13.75 -6.07
N ASP A 111 -23.90 -13.52 -6.38
CA ASP A 111 -23.31 -13.86 -7.68
C ASP A 111 -23.07 -15.36 -7.78
N GLN A 112 -23.68 -16.01 -8.80
CA GLN A 112 -23.64 -17.46 -8.96
C GLN A 112 -22.26 -18.00 -9.31
N GLU A 113 -21.48 -17.27 -10.10
CA GLU A 113 -20.11 -17.66 -10.46
C GLU A 113 -19.17 -17.60 -9.25
N THR A 114 -19.20 -16.51 -8.51
CA THR A 114 -18.45 -16.34 -7.26
C THR A 114 -18.84 -17.41 -6.24
N LYS A 115 -20.13 -17.72 -6.12
CA LYS A 115 -20.63 -18.77 -5.22
C LYS A 115 -20.09 -20.15 -5.60
N ALA A 116 -20.15 -20.52 -6.88
CA ALA A 116 -19.64 -21.80 -7.38
C ALA A 116 -18.13 -21.93 -7.17
N ASN A 117 -17.35 -20.86 -7.46
CA ASN A 117 -15.91 -20.84 -7.24
C ASN A 117 -15.57 -20.98 -5.74
N ARG A 118 -16.32 -20.34 -4.85
CA ARG A 118 -16.13 -20.46 -3.40
C ARG A 118 -16.41 -21.88 -2.91
N ILE A 119 -17.51 -22.50 -3.32
CA ILE A 119 -17.83 -23.90 -3.00
C ILE A 119 -16.70 -24.83 -3.46
N LYS A 120 -16.26 -24.70 -4.70
CA LYS A 120 -15.17 -25.49 -5.28
C LYS A 120 -13.87 -25.37 -4.45
N ASN A 121 -13.49 -24.15 -4.13
CA ASN A 121 -12.24 -23.88 -3.39
C ASN A 121 -12.33 -24.40 -1.93
N CYS A 122 -13.45 -24.18 -1.26
CA CYS A 122 -13.65 -24.67 0.10
C CYS A 122 -13.69 -26.20 0.17
N THR A 123 -14.32 -26.86 -0.82
CA THR A 123 -14.31 -28.32 -0.94
C THR A 123 -12.89 -28.86 -1.12
N ALA A 124 -12.11 -28.24 -2.01
CA ALA A 124 -10.72 -28.63 -2.23
C ALA A 124 -9.85 -28.44 -0.98
N LEU A 125 -10.05 -27.32 -0.26
CA LEU A 125 -9.32 -27.05 0.98
C LEU A 125 -9.66 -28.04 2.09
N ALA A 126 -10.95 -28.39 2.26
CA ALA A 126 -11.40 -29.39 3.22
C ALA A 126 -10.79 -30.77 2.91
N ALA A 127 -10.83 -31.17 1.63
CA ALA A 127 -10.23 -32.44 1.18
C ALA A 127 -8.74 -32.53 1.48
N GLN A 128 -7.97 -31.45 1.28
CA GLN A 128 -6.54 -31.39 1.64
C GLN A 128 -6.30 -31.61 3.15
N LYS A 129 -7.29 -31.32 3.99
CA LYS A 129 -7.25 -31.54 5.44
C LYS A 129 -7.86 -32.85 5.86
N GLY A 130 -8.31 -33.70 4.92
CA GLY A 130 -8.99 -34.95 5.21
C GLY A 130 -10.41 -34.77 5.78
N LEU A 131 -11.02 -33.62 5.52
CA LEU A 131 -12.36 -33.27 5.99
C LEU A 131 -13.35 -33.30 4.82
N THR A 132 -14.60 -33.62 5.12
CA THR A 132 -15.70 -33.63 4.14
C THR A 132 -16.85 -32.81 4.69
N PHE A 133 -17.20 -31.75 3.97
CA PHE A 133 -18.37 -30.89 4.26
C PHE A 133 -19.19 -30.67 3.00
N ASP A 134 -20.50 -30.51 3.14
CA ASP A 134 -21.38 -30.05 2.07
C ASP A 134 -21.47 -28.52 2.08
N PHE A 135 -20.59 -27.88 1.30
CA PHE A 135 -20.60 -26.41 1.14
C PHE A 135 -21.72 -25.92 0.22
N ALA A 136 -22.36 -26.79 -0.57
CA ALA A 136 -23.42 -26.43 -1.52
C ALA A 136 -24.81 -26.48 -0.90
N GLY A 137 -24.99 -27.35 0.06
CA GLY A 137 -26.33 -27.72 0.61
C GLY A 137 -26.67 -27.00 1.91
N ALA A 138 -26.49 -25.70 2.01
CA ALA A 138 -26.82 -24.91 3.20
C ALA A 138 -28.31 -24.95 3.53
N THR A 139 -28.78 -26.01 4.15
CA THR A 139 -30.12 -26.10 4.72
C THR A 139 -30.05 -26.20 6.24
N ALA A 140 -31.09 -25.70 6.92
CA ALA A 140 -31.16 -25.71 8.38
C ALA A 140 -31.13 -27.13 8.99
N THR A 141 -31.24 -28.16 8.18
CA THR A 141 -31.33 -29.59 8.57
C THR A 141 -30.10 -30.41 8.15
N ASN A 142 -29.15 -29.83 7.38
CA ASN A 142 -27.94 -30.54 6.97
C ASN A 142 -26.90 -30.49 8.11
N THR A 143 -26.56 -31.67 8.65
CA THR A 143 -25.59 -31.81 9.75
C THR A 143 -24.13 -31.72 9.28
N ASP A 144 -23.88 -31.81 7.97
CA ASP A 144 -22.55 -31.79 7.37
C ASP A 144 -22.10 -30.37 6.99
N ASP A 145 -22.93 -29.36 7.24
CA ASP A 145 -22.63 -27.95 7.01
C ASP A 145 -21.43 -27.50 7.84
N PHE A 146 -20.50 -26.79 7.21
CA PHE A 146 -19.40 -26.18 7.92
C PHE A 146 -19.86 -24.93 8.69
N ARG A 147 -19.86 -25.04 10.01
CA ARG A 147 -20.24 -23.96 10.94
C ARG A 147 -19.13 -23.77 11.96
N PRO A 148 -18.24 -22.79 11.74
CA PRO A 148 -17.15 -22.55 12.69
C PRO A 148 -17.67 -22.06 14.05
N ASP A 149 -17.15 -22.62 15.13
CA ASP A 149 -17.59 -22.42 16.52
C ASP A 149 -17.03 -21.14 17.19
N TYR A 150 -16.52 -20.19 16.46
CA TYR A 150 -16.04 -18.95 17.07
C TYR A 150 -17.14 -17.89 17.13
N THR A 151 -17.33 -17.31 18.31
CA THR A 151 -18.42 -16.34 18.57
C THR A 151 -17.92 -14.91 18.71
N SER A 152 -16.63 -14.66 18.98
CA SER A 152 -16.13 -13.33 19.32
C SER A 152 -14.87 -12.91 18.60
N GLY A 153 -14.16 -13.80 17.96
CA GLY A 153 -12.94 -13.51 17.24
C GLY A 153 -11.97 -14.69 17.22
N ILE A 154 -11.09 -14.69 16.24
CA ILE A 154 -10.03 -15.70 16.12
C ILE A 154 -8.76 -15.14 16.73
N ALA A 155 -8.17 -15.86 17.67
CA ALA A 155 -6.88 -15.53 18.23
C ALA A 155 -5.77 -15.73 17.18
N GLY A 156 -4.88 -14.75 17.09
CA GLY A 156 -3.74 -14.78 16.20
C GLY A 156 -2.52 -14.12 16.85
N VAL A 157 -1.47 -13.97 16.09
CA VAL A 157 -0.28 -13.23 16.47
C VAL A 157 -0.03 -12.12 15.45
N SER A 158 0.41 -10.96 15.95
CA SER A 158 0.85 -9.85 15.13
C SER A 158 2.24 -9.42 15.58
N GLY A 159 3.09 -9.04 14.65
CA GLY A 159 4.45 -8.63 14.92
C GLY A 159 5.08 -7.98 13.70
N GLY A 160 6.34 -7.58 13.81
CA GLY A 160 7.09 -7.02 12.71
C GLY A 160 7.41 -8.05 11.63
N ASN A 161 7.64 -7.55 10.42
CA ASN A 161 8.11 -8.35 9.30
C ASN A 161 9.43 -7.77 8.76
N PRO A 162 10.58 -8.41 9.02
CA PRO A 162 11.88 -7.92 8.57
C PRO A 162 12.08 -7.98 7.04
N ASN A 163 11.17 -8.62 6.31
CA ASN A 163 11.23 -8.74 4.86
C ASN A 163 10.28 -7.75 4.15
N LEU A 164 9.86 -6.68 4.82
CA LEU A 164 9.09 -5.62 4.18
C LEU A 164 9.97 -4.87 3.18
N GLU A 165 9.43 -4.70 1.98
CA GLU A 165 10.04 -3.89 0.93
C GLU A 165 9.62 -2.42 1.09
N PRO A 166 10.41 -1.47 0.56
CA PRO A 166 10.01 -0.07 0.50
C PRO A 166 8.71 0.10 -0.29
N GLU A 167 7.88 1.03 0.15
CA GLU A 167 6.71 1.47 -0.62
C GLU A 167 7.15 2.53 -1.61
N GLU A 168 6.82 2.35 -2.87
CA GLU A 168 7.13 3.28 -3.95
C GLU A 168 5.86 3.91 -4.49
N SER A 169 5.95 5.19 -4.85
CA SER A 169 4.86 5.87 -5.55
C SER A 169 5.39 6.84 -6.59
N GLU A 170 4.65 6.97 -7.67
CA GLU A 170 4.89 7.94 -8.73
C GLU A 170 3.71 8.90 -8.82
N SER A 171 3.99 10.18 -9.01
CA SER A 171 2.97 11.20 -9.17
C SER A 171 3.25 12.10 -10.37
N PHE A 172 2.21 12.35 -11.13
CA PHE A 172 2.20 13.33 -12.20
C PHE A 172 1.20 14.44 -11.88
N THR A 173 1.65 15.70 -11.98
CA THR A 173 0.81 16.85 -11.72
C THR A 173 0.88 17.83 -12.90
N PHE A 174 -0.27 18.33 -13.31
CA PHE A 174 -0.38 19.44 -14.24
C PHE A 174 -1.28 20.51 -13.63
N SER A 175 -0.85 21.77 -13.70
CA SER A 175 -1.63 22.90 -13.21
C SER A 175 -1.52 24.13 -14.12
N THR A 176 -2.58 24.93 -14.16
CA THR A 176 -2.64 26.21 -14.85
C THR A 176 -2.95 27.30 -13.84
N VAL A 177 -2.14 28.34 -13.81
CA VAL A 177 -2.40 29.53 -13.00
C VAL A 177 -2.79 30.68 -13.91
N LEU A 178 -3.95 31.25 -13.67
CA LEU A 178 -4.49 32.40 -14.38
C LEU A 178 -4.45 33.63 -13.46
N GLN A 179 -3.81 34.72 -13.92
CA GLN A 179 -3.68 35.99 -13.19
C GLN A 179 -4.12 37.16 -14.07
N PRO A 180 -5.41 37.25 -14.40
CA PRO A 180 -5.90 38.31 -15.28
C PRO A 180 -5.75 39.67 -14.60
N ARG A 181 -5.18 40.66 -15.33
CA ARG A 181 -4.92 42.02 -14.82
C ARG A 181 -6.06 43.01 -14.99
N PHE A 182 -7.17 42.56 -15.54
CA PHE A 182 -8.37 43.40 -15.80
C PHE A 182 -9.42 43.27 -14.68
N ILE A 183 -9.10 42.60 -13.58
CA ILE A 183 -9.92 42.47 -12.38
C ILE A 183 -9.30 43.26 -11.25
#